data_f6875c2279b8b64de4027d37c3074a0e
#
_entry.id   f6875c2279b8b64de4027d37c3074a0e
#
_cell.length_a   1.000
_cell.length_b   1.000
_cell.length_c   1.000
_cell.angle_alpha   90.00
_cell.angle_beta   90.00
_cell.angle_gamma   90.00
#
_symmetry.space_group_name_H-M   'P 1'
#
loop_
_entity.id
_entity.type
_entity.pdbx_description
1 polymer ?
#
loop_
_entity_poly.entity_id
_entity_poly.type
_entity_poly.pdbx_seq_one_letter_code
_entity_poly.pdbx_strand_id
1 'polypeptide(L)'
;MEINNWLKDEWALILGSSSGFGGEVSKKLSEFGVNIIGIHLDRKGTMQNVEEIVQHIEKNGSKAKFYNINAADEQKRKDCLDEIYELIGRDDKKIKILLHSLAFGSLKPYVSNDTQQNVTQKNMETTLDVMANSLVYWTQDIYSRGLFSKNARIYAMSSAGSRKIWPTYGPVSAAKSALESHIRQLAVELAPEGITANSLCAGVTLTPALEKIPGNKEIVDGALKANPSKRLTLPGDISGSIVALSHPGADWITGNVIRIDGGEELS
;
A
#
# COMPACT_ATOMS: atom_id res chain seq x y z
N MET A 1 -16.16 4.62 -27.71
CA MET A 1 -15.25 3.57 -27.22
C MET A 1 -15.81 3.11 -25.87
N GLU A 2 -16.51 1.98 -25.83
CA GLU A 2 -16.91 1.39 -24.56
C GLU A 2 -15.63 1.13 -23.77
N ILE A 3 -15.46 1.83 -22.67
CA ILE A 3 -14.43 1.50 -21.70
C ILE A 3 -14.89 0.18 -21.10
N ASN A 4 -14.39 -0.94 -21.65
CA ASN A 4 -14.58 -2.25 -21.04
C ASN A 4 -14.09 -2.10 -19.60
N ASN A 5 -15.03 -2.05 -18.68
CA ASN A 5 -14.73 -1.80 -17.27
C ASN A 5 -14.21 -3.10 -16.64
N TRP A 6 -12.93 -3.38 -16.90
CA TRP A 6 -12.23 -4.59 -16.43
C TRP A 6 -12.13 -4.73 -14.91
N LEU A 7 -12.44 -3.65 -14.18
CA LEU A 7 -12.43 -3.63 -12.71
C LEU A 7 -13.83 -3.70 -12.11
N LYS A 8 -14.88 -3.56 -12.92
CA LYS A 8 -16.25 -3.48 -12.40
C LYS A 8 -16.63 -4.72 -11.60
N ASP A 9 -17.21 -4.48 -10.43
CA ASP A 9 -17.68 -5.49 -9.48
C ASP A 9 -16.57 -6.37 -8.86
N GLU A 10 -15.30 -6.17 -9.24
CA GLU A 10 -14.14 -6.79 -8.59
C GLU A 10 -13.94 -6.21 -7.19
N TRP A 11 -13.09 -6.87 -6.40
CA TRP A 11 -12.73 -6.39 -5.07
C TRP A 11 -11.28 -5.93 -5.01
N ALA A 12 -11.02 -4.87 -4.24
CA ALA A 12 -9.68 -4.50 -3.82
C ALA A 12 -9.55 -4.63 -2.31
N LEU A 13 -8.50 -5.32 -1.84
CA LEU A 13 -8.12 -5.37 -0.44
C LEU A 13 -6.96 -4.42 -0.21
N ILE A 14 -7.15 -3.44 0.67
CA ILE A 14 -6.21 -2.34 0.89
C ILE A 14 -5.77 -2.33 2.34
N LEU A 15 -4.49 -2.64 2.56
CA LEU A 15 -3.84 -2.55 3.87
C LEU A 15 -3.34 -1.11 4.08
N GLY A 16 -3.89 -0.40 5.06
CA GLY A 16 -3.64 1.01 5.32
C GLY A 16 -4.62 1.93 4.58
N SER A 17 -5.92 1.63 4.67
CA SER A 17 -6.99 2.25 3.87
C SER A 17 -7.58 3.55 4.44
N SER A 18 -7.17 3.99 5.64
CA SER A 18 -7.81 5.11 6.33
C SER A 18 -7.29 6.50 5.95
N SER A 19 -6.17 6.60 5.24
CA SER A 19 -5.55 7.89 4.90
C SER A 19 -4.49 7.76 3.79
N GLY A 20 -3.91 8.87 3.38
CA GLY A 20 -2.79 8.92 2.43
C GLY A 20 -3.10 8.17 1.14
N PHE A 21 -2.13 7.38 0.66
CA PHE A 21 -2.29 6.65 -0.60
C PHE A 21 -3.41 5.61 -0.55
N GLY A 22 -3.50 4.82 0.54
CA GLY A 22 -4.51 3.76 0.63
C GLY A 22 -5.93 4.31 0.65
N GLY A 23 -6.18 5.42 1.36
CA GLY A 23 -7.47 6.09 1.36
C GLY A 23 -7.85 6.65 -0.02
N GLU A 24 -6.90 7.30 -0.70
CA GLU A 24 -7.13 7.84 -2.04
C GLU A 24 -7.35 6.74 -3.09
N VAL A 25 -6.56 5.66 -3.03
CA VAL A 25 -6.74 4.49 -3.90
C VAL A 25 -8.11 3.85 -3.68
N SER A 26 -8.57 3.74 -2.42
CA SER A 26 -9.91 3.23 -2.11
C SER A 26 -11.01 4.04 -2.79
N LYS A 27 -10.93 5.37 -2.70
CA LYS A 27 -11.87 6.27 -3.37
C LYS A 27 -11.77 6.15 -4.89
N LYS A 28 -10.56 6.19 -5.44
CA LYS A 28 -10.34 6.15 -6.89
C LYS A 28 -10.82 4.85 -7.52
N LEU A 29 -10.54 3.71 -6.91
CA LEU A 29 -10.98 2.42 -7.45
C LEU A 29 -12.52 2.29 -7.43
N SER A 30 -13.20 2.88 -6.45
CA SER A 30 -14.67 2.87 -6.42
C SER A 30 -15.31 3.62 -7.59
N GLU A 31 -14.63 4.66 -8.14
CA GLU A 31 -15.09 5.34 -9.35
C GLU A 31 -15.10 4.43 -10.60
N PHE A 32 -14.36 3.31 -10.54
CA PHE A 32 -14.32 2.27 -11.57
C PHE A 32 -15.20 1.06 -11.21
N GLY A 33 -16.07 1.19 -10.19
CA GLY A 33 -16.99 0.14 -9.78
C GLY A 33 -16.34 -0.98 -8.97
N VAL A 34 -15.14 -0.75 -8.40
CA VAL A 34 -14.46 -1.73 -7.54
C VAL A 34 -15.03 -1.66 -6.13
N ASN A 35 -15.35 -2.80 -5.56
CA ASN A 35 -15.72 -2.94 -4.16
C ASN A 35 -14.47 -2.94 -3.28
N ILE A 36 -14.53 -2.33 -2.11
CA ILE A 36 -13.35 -2.10 -1.28
C ILE A 36 -13.44 -2.86 0.04
N ILE A 37 -12.40 -3.64 0.32
CA ILE A 37 -12.10 -4.17 1.65
C ILE A 37 -10.93 -3.36 2.21
N GLY A 38 -11.17 -2.62 3.28
CA GLY A 38 -10.20 -1.74 3.91
C GLY A 38 -9.71 -2.29 5.24
N ILE A 39 -8.39 -2.43 5.40
CA ILE A 39 -7.76 -2.75 6.68
C ILE A 39 -7.07 -1.50 7.20
N HIS A 40 -7.37 -1.12 8.42
CA HIS A 40 -6.82 0.08 9.05
C HIS A 40 -6.63 -0.10 10.55
N LEU A 41 -5.86 0.77 11.18
CA LEU A 41 -5.68 0.78 12.63
C LEU A 41 -5.81 2.23 13.13
N ASP A 42 -7.02 2.62 13.44
CA ASP A 42 -7.36 3.97 13.83
C ASP A 42 -7.91 4.05 15.26
N ARG A 43 -7.67 5.19 15.90
CA ARG A 43 -8.26 5.57 17.17
C ARG A 43 -9.52 6.41 16.92
N LYS A 44 -10.32 6.64 17.96
CA LYS A 44 -11.57 7.43 17.87
C LYS A 44 -11.40 8.76 17.13
N GLY A 45 -10.28 9.46 17.34
CA GLY A 45 -10.04 10.79 16.73
C GLY A 45 -9.76 10.79 15.23
N THR A 46 -9.47 9.63 14.62
CA THR A 46 -9.20 9.50 13.18
C THR A 46 -10.26 8.70 12.43
N MET A 47 -11.28 8.20 13.13
CA MET A 47 -12.37 7.41 12.53
C MET A 47 -13.20 8.21 11.52
N GLN A 48 -13.31 9.52 11.69
CA GLN A 48 -14.02 10.39 10.74
C GLN A 48 -13.48 10.24 9.31
N ASN A 49 -12.15 10.15 9.14
CA ASN A 49 -11.55 9.94 7.81
C ASN A 49 -12.01 8.61 7.18
N VAL A 50 -12.14 7.56 8.01
CA VAL A 50 -12.62 6.25 7.55
C VAL A 50 -14.07 6.36 7.07
N GLU A 51 -14.91 7.03 7.86
CA GLU A 51 -16.33 7.23 7.53
C GLU A 51 -16.50 8.02 6.23
N GLU A 52 -15.72 9.09 6.04
CA GLU A 52 -15.72 9.89 4.80
C GLU A 52 -15.29 9.05 3.57
N ILE A 53 -14.29 8.18 3.72
CA ILE A 53 -13.86 7.28 2.65
C ILE A 53 -14.96 6.26 2.32
N VAL A 54 -15.56 5.63 3.32
CA VAL A 54 -16.67 4.68 3.15
C VAL A 54 -17.85 5.34 2.44
N GLN A 55 -18.27 6.52 2.91
CA GLN A 55 -19.35 7.28 2.26
C GLN A 55 -19.06 7.61 0.80
N HIS A 56 -17.80 7.97 0.49
CA HIS A 56 -17.38 8.24 -0.89
C HIS A 56 -17.50 6.99 -1.77
N ILE A 57 -17.06 5.82 -1.26
CA ILE A 57 -17.13 4.54 -1.97
C ILE A 57 -18.61 4.17 -2.24
N GLU A 58 -19.46 4.24 -1.23
CA GLU A 58 -20.87 3.91 -1.33
C GLU A 58 -21.64 4.87 -2.24
N LYS A 59 -21.29 6.16 -2.24
CA LYS A 59 -21.84 7.16 -3.17
C LYS A 59 -21.56 6.82 -4.63
N ASN A 60 -20.43 6.17 -4.91
CA ASN A 60 -20.09 5.69 -6.26
C ASN A 60 -20.80 4.36 -6.61
N GLY A 61 -21.62 3.82 -5.72
CA GLY A 61 -22.34 2.57 -5.91
C GLY A 61 -21.53 1.29 -5.64
N SER A 62 -20.30 1.43 -5.15
CA SER A 62 -19.45 0.31 -4.74
C SER A 62 -19.70 -0.10 -3.29
N LYS A 63 -19.44 -1.36 -2.96
CA LYS A 63 -19.51 -1.86 -1.58
C LYS A 63 -18.24 -1.51 -0.81
N ALA A 64 -18.39 -1.19 0.48
CA ALA A 64 -17.27 -0.93 1.39
C ALA A 64 -17.37 -1.85 2.62
N LYS A 65 -16.31 -2.58 2.93
CA LYS A 65 -16.19 -3.36 4.17
C LYS A 65 -14.84 -3.02 4.82
N PHE A 66 -14.88 -2.36 5.98
CA PHE A 66 -13.68 -1.87 6.65
C PHE A 66 -13.50 -2.55 8.00
N TYR A 67 -12.23 -2.92 8.30
CA TYR A 67 -11.84 -3.60 9.53
C TYR A 67 -10.77 -2.79 10.26
N ASN A 68 -11.07 -2.42 11.51
CA ASN A 68 -10.12 -1.72 12.37
C ASN A 68 -9.28 -2.73 13.16
N ILE A 69 -8.25 -3.24 12.51
CA ILE A 69 -7.35 -4.26 13.05
C ILE A 69 -5.89 -3.95 12.75
N ASN A 70 -4.98 -4.48 13.57
CA ASN A 70 -3.56 -4.48 13.23
C ASN A 70 -3.28 -5.51 12.13
N ALA A 71 -2.84 -5.05 10.97
CA ALA A 71 -2.56 -5.90 9.80
C ALA A 71 -1.44 -6.94 10.04
N ALA A 72 -0.56 -6.73 11.02
CA ALA A 72 0.49 -7.67 11.41
C ALA A 72 0.04 -8.70 12.46
N ASP A 73 -1.17 -8.55 13.02
CA ASP A 73 -1.70 -9.51 13.99
C ASP A 73 -2.23 -10.75 13.25
N GLU A 74 -1.61 -11.89 13.51
CA GLU A 74 -1.92 -13.15 12.81
C GLU A 74 -3.36 -13.60 13.04
N GLN A 75 -3.84 -13.59 14.30
CA GLN A 75 -5.18 -14.07 14.60
C GLN A 75 -6.24 -13.17 14.00
N LYS A 76 -6.10 -11.85 14.16
CA LYS A 76 -7.04 -10.87 13.57
C LYS A 76 -7.06 -10.92 12.06
N ARG A 77 -5.90 -11.18 11.42
CA ARG A 77 -5.84 -11.37 9.97
C ARG A 77 -6.62 -12.61 9.54
N LYS A 78 -6.44 -13.74 10.23
CA LYS A 78 -7.16 -14.98 9.94
C LYS A 78 -8.66 -14.82 10.12
N ASP A 79 -9.10 -14.27 11.25
CA ASP A 79 -10.53 -14.02 11.55
C ASP A 79 -11.15 -13.10 10.49
N CYS A 80 -10.43 -12.03 10.12
CA CYS A 80 -10.88 -11.10 9.07
C CYS A 80 -11.01 -11.79 7.71
N LEU A 81 -10.05 -12.63 7.33
CA LEU A 81 -10.09 -13.35 6.06
C LEU A 81 -11.16 -14.45 6.03
N ASP A 82 -11.53 -15.02 7.16
CA ASP A 82 -12.65 -15.94 7.26
C ASP A 82 -13.97 -15.20 7.02
N GLU A 83 -14.16 -14.00 7.57
CA GLU A 83 -15.32 -13.14 7.25
C GLU A 83 -15.33 -12.71 5.76
N ILE A 84 -14.17 -12.39 5.20
CA ILE A 84 -14.03 -12.05 3.77
C ILE A 84 -14.39 -13.26 2.91
N TYR A 85 -13.99 -14.47 3.30
CA TYR A 85 -14.34 -15.69 2.58
C TYR A 85 -15.85 -15.93 2.57
N GLU A 86 -16.55 -15.71 3.69
CA GLU A 86 -18.02 -15.79 3.73
C GLU A 86 -18.69 -14.71 2.85
N LEU A 87 -18.05 -13.55 2.71
CA LEU A 87 -18.56 -12.45 1.90
C LEU A 87 -18.42 -12.68 0.39
N ILE A 88 -17.25 -13.15 -0.06
CA ILE A 88 -16.88 -13.20 -1.50
C ILE A 88 -16.28 -14.53 -1.96
N GLY A 89 -16.04 -15.48 -1.07
CA GLY A 89 -15.29 -16.71 -1.41
C GLY A 89 -16.02 -17.60 -2.43
N ARG A 90 -17.35 -17.50 -2.51
CA ARG A 90 -18.21 -18.25 -3.44
C ARG A 90 -18.58 -17.46 -4.70
N ASP A 91 -18.16 -16.21 -4.79
CA ASP A 91 -18.44 -15.34 -5.93
C ASP A 91 -17.41 -15.54 -7.04
N ASP A 92 -17.81 -15.25 -8.27
CA ASP A 92 -16.88 -15.18 -9.42
C ASP A 92 -15.95 -13.98 -9.33
N LYS A 93 -16.42 -12.92 -8.67
CA LYS A 93 -15.67 -11.68 -8.43
C LYS A 93 -15.01 -11.72 -7.06
N LYS A 94 -13.68 -11.71 -7.06
CA LYS A 94 -12.83 -11.87 -5.87
C LYS A 94 -11.86 -10.69 -5.74
N ILE A 95 -10.77 -10.87 -5.01
CA ILE A 95 -9.74 -9.85 -4.83
C ILE A 95 -8.92 -9.71 -6.11
N LYS A 96 -9.19 -8.67 -6.87
CA LYS A 96 -8.45 -8.30 -8.08
C LYS A 96 -7.20 -7.49 -7.76
N ILE A 97 -7.23 -6.68 -6.70
CA ILE A 97 -6.13 -5.84 -6.28
C ILE A 97 -5.86 -6.06 -4.80
N LEU A 98 -4.62 -6.41 -4.46
CA LEU A 98 -4.09 -6.32 -3.10
C LEU A 98 -3.12 -5.13 -3.06
N LEU A 99 -3.41 -4.11 -2.25
CA LEU A 99 -2.50 -2.99 -2.03
C LEU A 99 -1.97 -3.01 -0.60
N HIS A 100 -0.65 -3.07 -0.46
CA HIS A 100 0.05 -2.87 0.80
C HIS A 100 0.53 -1.42 0.91
N SER A 101 -0.17 -0.61 1.73
CA SER A 101 0.10 0.82 1.94
C SER A 101 0.32 1.16 3.41
N LEU A 102 0.99 0.26 4.14
CA LEU A 102 1.27 0.46 5.56
C LEU A 102 2.50 1.34 5.77
N ALA A 103 2.37 2.31 6.67
CA ALA A 103 3.41 3.26 7.03
C ALA A 103 3.46 3.43 8.57
N PHE A 104 3.94 2.40 9.26
CA PHE A 104 4.09 2.38 10.71
C PHE A 104 5.45 1.81 11.06
N GLY A 105 6.46 2.68 11.18
CA GLY A 105 7.82 2.28 11.49
C GLY A 105 8.49 3.22 12.49
N SER A 106 9.54 2.74 13.12
CA SER A 106 10.35 3.50 14.06
C SER A 106 11.22 4.52 13.31
N LEU A 107 11.24 5.76 13.80
CA LEU A 107 12.06 6.86 13.30
C LEU A 107 13.11 7.23 14.34
N LYS A 108 13.98 6.27 14.67
CA LYS A 108 15.06 6.39 15.64
C LYS A 108 16.43 6.11 14.99
N PRO A 109 17.51 6.74 15.48
CA PRO A 109 18.85 6.45 14.99
C PRO A 109 19.25 5.01 15.34
N TYR A 110 20.11 4.41 14.52
CA TYR A 110 20.74 3.13 14.86
C TYR A 110 21.77 3.30 15.96
N VAL A 111 22.56 4.35 15.86
CA VAL A 111 23.63 4.68 16.82
C VAL A 111 23.58 6.18 17.11
N SER A 112 23.57 6.54 18.38
CA SER A 112 23.68 7.92 18.87
C SER A 112 24.49 7.98 20.17
N ASN A 113 24.92 9.19 20.56
CA ASN A 113 25.63 9.41 21.81
C ASN A 113 24.74 9.08 23.04
N ASP A 114 23.44 9.28 22.94
CA ASP A 114 22.45 8.84 23.92
C ASP A 114 21.86 7.50 23.49
N THR A 115 22.38 6.42 24.04
CA THR A 115 21.96 5.06 23.68
C THR A 115 20.49 4.75 23.95
N GLN A 116 19.81 5.53 24.83
CA GLN A 116 18.39 5.38 25.09
C GLN A 116 17.52 5.85 23.90
N GLN A 117 18.07 6.69 23.04
CA GLN A 117 17.40 7.14 21.81
C GLN A 117 17.55 6.15 20.66
N ASN A 118 18.45 5.18 20.76
CA ASN A 118 18.69 4.22 19.70
C ASN A 118 17.46 3.35 19.44
N VAL A 119 17.35 2.87 18.19
CA VAL A 119 16.36 1.87 17.85
C VAL A 119 16.60 0.58 18.64
N THR A 120 15.54 -0.01 19.18
CA THR A 120 15.60 -1.30 19.88
C THR A 120 15.34 -2.46 18.92
N GLN A 121 15.73 -3.68 19.33
CA GLN A 121 15.36 -4.89 18.59
C GLN A 121 13.86 -4.93 18.31
N LYS A 122 13.03 -4.68 19.32
CA LYS A 122 11.55 -4.66 19.17
C LYS A 122 11.07 -3.62 18.16
N ASN A 123 11.71 -2.44 18.09
CA ASN A 123 11.39 -1.44 17.07
C ASN A 123 11.69 -1.96 15.66
N MET A 124 12.84 -2.63 15.46
CA MET A 124 13.21 -3.22 14.18
C MET A 124 12.24 -4.33 13.78
N GLU A 125 12.00 -5.29 14.67
CA GLU A 125 11.06 -6.39 14.44
C GLU A 125 9.67 -5.88 14.07
N THR A 126 9.11 -4.97 14.85
CA THR A 126 7.78 -4.42 14.59
C THR A 126 7.72 -3.64 13.27
N THR A 127 8.76 -2.86 12.96
CA THR A 127 8.81 -2.08 11.71
C THR A 127 8.85 -3.01 10.49
N LEU A 128 9.72 -4.01 10.50
CA LEU A 128 9.82 -5.00 9.42
C LEU A 128 8.53 -5.81 9.29
N ASP A 129 7.97 -6.24 10.41
CA ASP A 129 6.76 -7.07 10.42
C ASP A 129 5.57 -6.33 9.83
N VAL A 130 5.31 -5.09 10.28
CA VAL A 130 4.19 -4.28 9.78
C VAL A 130 4.42 -3.80 8.35
N MET A 131 5.62 -3.29 8.02
CA MET A 131 5.85 -2.57 6.77
C MET A 131 6.39 -3.42 5.62
N ALA A 132 6.76 -4.67 5.90
CA ALA A 132 7.29 -5.59 4.89
C ALA A 132 6.66 -6.98 4.97
N ASN A 133 6.87 -7.70 6.08
CA ASN A 133 6.51 -9.12 6.17
C ASN A 133 5.00 -9.36 6.09
N SER A 134 4.19 -8.43 6.60
CA SER A 134 2.73 -8.53 6.56
C SER A 134 2.19 -8.69 5.13
N LEU A 135 2.86 -8.12 4.10
CA LEU A 135 2.50 -8.37 2.70
C LEU A 135 2.50 -9.86 2.37
N VAL A 136 3.56 -10.56 2.78
CA VAL A 136 3.72 -12.00 2.52
C VAL A 136 2.61 -12.78 3.22
N TYR A 137 2.35 -12.49 4.48
CA TYR A 137 1.35 -13.19 5.28
C TYR A 137 -0.07 -13.02 4.71
N TRP A 138 -0.44 -11.78 4.35
CA TRP A 138 -1.73 -11.52 3.69
C TRP A 138 -1.84 -12.22 2.35
N THR A 139 -0.78 -12.19 1.54
CA THR A 139 -0.77 -12.85 0.23
C THR A 139 -0.94 -14.36 0.37
N GLN A 140 -0.21 -15.01 1.30
CA GLN A 140 -0.33 -16.45 1.56
C GLN A 140 -1.73 -16.84 2.01
N ASP A 141 -2.29 -16.09 2.96
CA ASP A 141 -3.60 -16.37 3.52
C ASP A 141 -4.74 -16.13 2.50
N ILE A 142 -4.64 -15.12 1.64
CA ILE A 142 -5.58 -14.86 0.54
C ILE A 142 -5.48 -15.98 -0.51
N TYR A 143 -4.26 -16.35 -0.89
CA TYR A 143 -3.99 -17.38 -1.89
C TYR A 143 -4.51 -18.75 -1.44
N SER A 144 -4.20 -19.18 -0.22
CA SER A 144 -4.61 -20.47 0.32
C SER A 144 -6.13 -20.64 0.44
N ARG A 145 -6.87 -19.53 0.59
CA ARG A 145 -8.34 -19.51 0.60
C ARG A 145 -8.96 -19.40 -0.79
N GLY A 146 -8.17 -19.32 -1.85
CA GLY A 146 -8.66 -19.11 -3.21
C GLY A 146 -9.42 -17.80 -3.42
N LEU A 147 -9.01 -16.74 -2.70
CA LEU A 147 -9.69 -15.44 -2.72
C LEU A 147 -9.15 -14.47 -3.79
N PHE A 148 -8.05 -14.78 -4.46
CA PHE A 148 -7.59 -13.97 -5.60
C PHE A 148 -8.47 -14.22 -6.85
N SER A 149 -8.80 -13.13 -7.55
CA SER A 149 -9.31 -13.19 -8.91
C SER A 149 -8.22 -13.67 -9.86
N LYS A 150 -8.64 -14.26 -10.98
CA LYS A 150 -7.71 -14.53 -12.07
C LYS A 150 -7.00 -13.25 -12.53
N ASN A 151 -5.70 -13.36 -12.79
CA ASN A 151 -4.86 -12.21 -13.17
C ASN A 151 -4.96 -11.05 -12.15
N ALA A 152 -4.89 -11.35 -10.86
CA ALA A 152 -4.88 -10.33 -9.81
C ALA A 152 -3.59 -9.50 -9.82
N ARG A 153 -3.62 -8.37 -9.12
CA ARG A 153 -2.51 -7.41 -8.99
C ARG A 153 -2.14 -7.24 -7.54
N ILE A 154 -0.87 -7.38 -7.23
CA ILE A 154 -0.31 -7.07 -5.91
C ILE A 154 0.55 -5.82 -6.06
N TYR A 155 0.23 -4.79 -5.28
CA TYR A 155 0.99 -3.55 -5.21
C TYR A 155 1.48 -3.30 -3.80
N ALA A 156 2.71 -2.82 -3.68
CA ALA A 156 3.28 -2.42 -2.40
C ALA A 156 3.86 -1.01 -2.49
N MET A 157 3.43 -0.12 -1.59
CA MET A 157 3.95 1.25 -1.56
C MET A 157 5.37 1.28 -1.01
N SER A 158 6.31 1.61 -1.88
CA SER A 158 7.71 1.89 -1.55
C SER A 158 8.00 3.39 -1.64
N SER A 159 9.24 3.77 -1.45
CA SER A 159 9.72 5.14 -1.56
C SER A 159 11.21 5.18 -1.92
N ALA A 160 11.72 6.34 -2.31
CA ALA A 160 13.15 6.58 -2.50
C ALA A 160 13.98 6.23 -1.24
N GLY A 161 13.35 6.26 -0.07
CA GLY A 161 13.95 5.88 1.20
C GLY A 161 14.40 4.41 1.32
N SER A 162 14.04 3.52 0.38
CA SER A 162 14.65 2.19 0.27
C SER A 162 16.14 2.26 -0.16
N ARG A 163 16.56 3.35 -0.79
CA ARG A 163 17.91 3.57 -1.37
C ARG A 163 18.59 4.83 -0.87
N LYS A 164 17.83 5.93 -0.66
CA LYS A 164 18.34 7.19 -0.14
C LYS A 164 18.38 7.14 1.39
N ILE A 165 19.44 7.71 1.96
CA ILE A 165 19.61 7.76 3.42
C ILE A 165 19.04 9.08 3.93
N TRP A 166 18.21 8.95 4.97
CA TRP A 166 17.71 10.08 5.75
C TRP A 166 17.94 9.84 7.25
N PRO A 167 18.32 10.84 8.03
CA PRO A 167 18.51 10.68 9.47
C PRO A 167 17.30 10.02 10.14
N THR A 168 17.54 9.07 11.04
CA THR A 168 16.52 8.31 11.79
C THR A 168 15.60 7.39 10.96
N TYR A 169 15.73 7.39 9.64
CA TYR A 169 14.85 6.63 8.75
C TYR A 169 15.30 5.17 8.52
N GLY A 170 16.42 4.76 9.12
CA GLY A 170 17.03 3.46 8.90
C GLY A 170 16.06 2.26 9.03
N PRO A 171 15.26 2.15 10.11
CA PRO A 171 14.32 1.03 10.25
C PRO A 171 13.28 0.97 9.11
N VAL A 172 12.73 2.12 8.72
CA VAL A 172 11.77 2.22 7.62
C VAL A 172 12.43 1.93 6.28
N SER A 173 13.66 2.42 6.05
CA SER A 173 14.46 2.11 4.85
C SER A 173 14.69 0.61 4.69
N ALA A 174 15.09 -0.08 5.77
CA ALA A 174 15.27 -1.53 5.78
C ALA A 174 13.96 -2.26 5.44
N ALA A 175 12.83 -1.83 6.02
CA ALA A 175 11.53 -2.41 5.72
C ALA A 175 11.11 -2.19 4.25
N LYS A 176 11.36 -1.02 3.67
CA LYS A 176 11.05 -0.76 2.26
C LYS A 176 11.93 -1.59 1.32
N SER A 177 13.20 -1.79 1.65
CA SER A 177 14.09 -2.69 0.89
C SER A 177 13.63 -4.15 0.97
N ALA A 178 13.24 -4.61 2.16
CA ALA A 178 12.67 -5.95 2.35
C ALA A 178 11.36 -6.11 1.57
N LEU A 179 10.47 -5.12 1.61
CA LEU A 179 9.21 -5.11 0.87
C LEU A 179 9.43 -5.27 -0.65
N GLU A 180 10.40 -4.53 -1.23
CA GLU A 180 10.78 -4.64 -2.64
C GLU A 180 11.35 -6.04 -2.96
N SER A 181 12.06 -6.66 -2.02
CA SER A 181 12.54 -8.04 -2.16
C SER A 181 11.39 -9.04 -2.14
N HIS A 182 10.43 -8.90 -1.23
CA HIS A 182 9.23 -9.75 -1.19
C HIS A 182 8.41 -9.66 -2.47
N ILE A 183 8.26 -8.46 -3.04
CA ILE A 183 7.56 -8.26 -4.32
C ILE A 183 8.22 -9.06 -5.45
N ARG A 184 9.56 -9.08 -5.55
CA ARG A 184 10.25 -9.88 -6.58
C ARG A 184 10.00 -11.38 -6.40
N GLN A 185 10.03 -11.87 -5.16
CA GLN A 185 9.76 -13.29 -4.87
C GLN A 185 8.30 -13.65 -5.20
N LEU A 186 7.34 -12.85 -4.75
CA LEU A 186 5.92 -13.05 -5.04
C LEU A 186 5.62 -13.02 -6.55
N ALA A 187 6.30 -12.13 -7.30
CA ALA A 187 6.14 -12.05 -8.75
C ALA A 187 6.51 -13.35 -9.45
N VAL A 188 7.55 -14.05 -8.99
CA VAL A 188 7.98 -15.33 -9.55
C VAL A 188 7.05 -16.46 -9.12
N GLU A 189 6.72 -16.55 -7.84
CA GLU A 189 5.91 -17.65 -7.30
C GLU A 189 4.46 -17.63 -7.78
N LEU A 190 3.90 -16.44 -8.02
CA LEU A 190 2.50 -16.28 -8.44
C LEU A 190 2.31 -16.13 -9.95
N ALA A 191 3.39 -16.07 -10.73
CA ALA A 191 3.33 -15.98 -12.18
C ALA A 191 2.52 -17.11 -12.85
N PRO A 192 2.59 -18.39 -12.40
CA PRO A 192 1.77 -19.46 -12.98
C PRO A 192 0.26 -19.22 -12.88
N GLU A 193 -0.19 -18.45 -11.88
CA GLU A 193 -1.59 -18.07 -11.67
C GLU A 193 -1.98 -16.79 -12.44
N GLY A 194 -1.06 -16.19 -13.20
CA GLY A 194 -1.24 -14.92 -13.89
C GLY A 194 -1.29 -13.70 -12.95
N ILE A 195 -0.91 -13.86 -11.67
CA ILE A 195 -0.88 -12.79 -10.70
C ILE A 195 0.43 -12.02 -10.84
N THR A 196 0.36 -10.70 -10.93
CA THR A 196 1.54 -9.84 -10.97
C THR A 196 1.76 -9.11 -9.65
N ALA A 197 3.02 -8.86 -9.32
CA ALA A 197 3.40 -8.13 -8.11
C ALA A 197 4.42 -7.03 -8.43
N ASN A 198 4.13 -5.79 -8.04
CA ASN A 198 5.03 -4.65 -8.26
C ASN A 198 5.08 -3.72 -7.05
N SER A 199 6.26 -3.17 -6.77
CA SER A 199 6.41 -2.05 -5.84
C SER A 199 6.17 -0.73 -6.58
N LEU A 200 5.46 0.18 -5.93
CA LEU A 200 5.22 1.53 -6.43
C LEU A 200 6.02 2.50 -5.58
N CYS A 201 7.07 3.08 -6.16
CA CYS A 201 7.94 4.05 -5.52
C CYS A 201 7.37 5.45 -5.76
N ALA A 202 6.64 5.97 -4.77
CA ALA A 202 6.06 7.31 -4.83
C ALA A 202 7.14 8.38 -4.61
N GLY A 203 7.01 9.51 -5.30
CA GLY A 203 7.71 10.75 -4.94
C GLY A 203 7.21 11.32 -3.62
N VAL A 204 7.89 12.36 -3.13
CA VAL A 204 7.51 13.01 -1.88
C VAL A 204 6.08 13.54 -1.99
N THR A 205 5.26 13.13 -1.01
CA THR A 205 3.81 13.42 -0.99
C THR A 205 3.42 13.85 0.43
N LEU A 206 2.66 14.94 0.54
CA LEU A 206 2.12 15.38 1.83
C LEU A 206 1.11 14.36 2.34
N THR A 207 1.53 13.59 3.33
CA THR A 207 0.74 12.53 3.97
C THR A 207 0.97 12.55 5.48
N PRO A 208 0.05 12.02 6.29
CA PRO A 208 0.27 11.89 7.73
C PRO A 208 1.53 11.10 8.11
N ALA A 209 2.01 10.25 7.21
CA ALA A 209 3.27 9.51 7.41
C ALA A 209 4.48 10.43 7.23
N LEU A 210 4.51 11.28 6.20
CA LEU A 210 5.58 12.24 5.97
C LEU A 210 5.70 13.23 7.12
N GLU A 211 4.59 13.73 7.64
CA GLU A 211 4.57 14.71 8.74
C GLU A 211 5.27 14.23 10.02
N LYS A 212 5.33 12.91 10.22
CA LYS A 212 6.02 12.29 11.37
C LYS A 212 7.54 12.20 11.20
N ILE A 213 8.05 12.37 9.98
CA ILE A 213 9.50 12.24 9.72
C ILE A 213 10.21 13.49 10.21
N PRO A 214 11.21 13.37 11.10
CA PRO A 214 12.05 14.50 11.47
C PRO A 214 12.73 15.11 10.23
N GLY A 215 12.67 16.45 10.10
CA GLY A 215 13.20 17.13 8.92
C GLY A 215 12.32 17.02 7.67
N ASN A 216 11.01 16.77 7.83
CA ASN A 216 10.09 16.64 6.69
C ASN A 216 10.04 17.91 5.80
N LYS A 217 10.27 19.11 6.35
CA LYS A 217 10.30 20.34 5.55
C LYS A 217 11.45 20.34 4.55
N GLU A 218 12.64 19.92 4.98
CA GLU A 218 13.82 19.80 4.13
C GLU A 218 13.60 18.75 3.04
N ILE A 219 12.90 17.66 3.36
CA ILE A 219 12.50 16.64 2.38
C ILE A 219 11.58 17.27 1.32
N VAL A 220 10.56 18.00 1.75
CA VAL A 220 9.61 18.68 0.85
C VAL A 220 10.30 19.71 -0.04
N ASP A 221 11.14 20.58 0.55
CA ASP A 221 11.87 21.61 -0.18
C ASP A 221 12.86 21.00 -1.20
N GLY A 222 13.54 19.93 -0.80
CA GLY A 222 14.41 19.16 -1.68
C GLY A 222 13.65 18.54 -2.86
N ALA A 223 12.53 17.92 -2.60
CA ALA A 223 11.68 17.30 -3.63
C ALA A 223 11.13 18.35 -4.63
N LEU A 224 10.65 19.50 -4.15
CA LEU A 224 10.18 20.60 -5.00
C LEU A 224 11.29 21.14 -5.91
N LYS A 225 12.53 21.20 -5.42
CA LYS A 225 13.70 21.62 -6.24
C LYS A 225 14.07 20.56 -7.27
N ALA A 226 14.10 19.29 -6.87
CA ALA A 226 14.48 18.18 -7.72
C ALA A 226 13.42 17.87 -8.77
N ASN A 227 12.12 17.92 -8.43
CA ASN A 227 11.06 17.54 -9.36
C ASN A 227 11.05 18.47 -10.59
N PRO A 228 11.18 17.92 -11.83
CA PRO A 228 11.15 18.72 -13.05
C PRO A 228 9.88 19.55 -13.22
N SER A 229 8.73 19.02 -12.77
CA SER A 229 7.42 19.70 -12.84
C SER A 229 7.19 20.70 -11.70
N LYS A 230 8.17 20.90 -10.80
CA LYS A 230 8.13 21.85 -9.67
C LYS A 230 6.90 21.67 -8.76
N ARG A 231 6.42 20.47 -8.63
CA ARG A 231 5.37 20.09 -7.69
C ARG A 231 5.69 18.78 -7.00
N LEU A 232 5.06 18.55 -5.87
CA LEU A 232 5.10 17.25 -5.19
C LEU A 232 4.20 16.25 -5.90
N THR A 233 4.49 14.96 -5.68
CA THR A 233 3.58 13.88 -6.02
C THR A 233 2.29 14.00 -5.20
N LEU A 234 1.15 13.79 -5.82
CA LEU A 234 -0.16 13.79 -5.17
C LEU A 234 -0.67 12.36 -4.99
N PRO A 235 -1.51 12.08 -3.99
CA PRO A 235 -2.15 10.78 -3.84
C PRO A 235 -2.91 10.34 -5.11
N GLY A 236 -3.49 11.31 -5.84
CA GLY A 236 -4.16 11.08 -7.13
C GLY A 236 -3.24 10.56 -8.23
N ASP A 237 -1.94 10.95 -8.25
CA ASP A 237 -0.96 10.44 -9.22
C ASP A 237 -0.74 8.93 -9.01
N ILE A 238 -0.73 8.49 -7.74
CA ILE A 238 -0.58 7.08 -7.37
C ILE A 238 -1.85 6.30 -7.70
N SER A 239 -3.01 6.79 -7.31
CA SER A 239 -4.28 6.09 -7.54
C SER A 239 -4.59 5.95 -9.03
N GLY A 240 -4.32 6.98 -9.84
CA GLY A 240 -4.42 6.93 -11.29
C GLY A 240 -3.47 5.92 -11.92
N SER A 241 -2.22 5.85 -11.43
CA SER A 241 -1.23 4.86 -11.89
C SER A 241 -1.65 3.43 -11.56
N ILE A 242 -2.23 3.18 -10.37
CA ILE A 242 -2.75 1.85 -10.00
C ILE A 242 -3.87 1.43 -10.97
N VAL A 243 -4.80 2.33 -11.30
CA VAL A 243 -5.85 2.03 -12.29
C VAL A 243 -5.23 1.65 -13.64
N ALA A 244 -4.27 2.43 -14.14
CA ALA A 244 -3.59 2.16 -15.41
C ALA A 244 -2.83 0.83 -15.41
N LEU A 245 -2.08 0.54 -14.35
CA LEU A 245 -1.32 -0.71 -14.17
C LEU A 245 -2.23 -1.93 -13.92
N SER A 246 -3.48 -1.73 -13.56
CA SER A 246 -4.47 -2.80 -13.42
C SER A 246 -5.19 -3.15 -14.71
N HIS A 247 -4.93 -2.40 -15.80
CA HIS A 247 -5.45 -2.72 -17.13
C HIS A 247 -4.89 -4.06 -17.64
N PRO A 248 -5.66 -4.90 -18.35
CA PRO A 248 -5.18 -6.16 -18.91
C PRO A 248 -3.93 -6.02 -19.80
N GLY A 249 -3.77 -4.88 -20.49
CA GLY A 249 -2.56 -4.60 -21.27
C GLY A 249 -1.27 -4.46 -20.47
N ALA A 250 -1.36 -4.40 -19.13
CA ALA A 250 -0.22 -4.36 -18.21
C ALA A 250 0.11 -5.74 -17.59
N ASP A 251 -0.48 -6.83 -18.07
CA ASP A 251 -0.33 -8.19 -17.51
C ASP A 251 1.12 -8.72 -17.56
N TRP A 252 1.99 -8.09 -18.37
CA TRP A 252 3.40 -8.48 -18.49
C TRP A 252 4.35 -7.65 -17.60
N ILE A 253 3.79 -6.77 -16.76
CA ILE A 253 4.55 -5.92 -15.84
C ILE A 253 4.55 -6.57 -14.46
N THR A 254 5.66 -7.21 -14.07
CA THR A 254 5.78 -7.88 -12.77
C THR A 254 7.21 -7.82 -12.23
N GLY A 255 7.40 -7.86 -10.91
CA GLY A 255 8.70 -7.89 -10.22
C GLY A 255 9.43 -6.55 -10.18
N ASN A 256 8.78 -5.45 -10.54
CA ASN A 256 9.43 -4.14 -10.70
C ASN A 256 9.29 -3.26 -9.46
N VAL A 257 10.19 -2.26 -9.39
CA VAL A 257 10.01 -1.04 -8.60
C VAL A 257 9.68 0.08 -9.58
N ILE A 258 8.40 0.40 -9.70
CA ILE A 258 7.89 1.40 -10.64
C ILE A 258 7.87 2.75 -9.94
N ARG A 259 8.62 3.72 -10.48
CA ARG A 259 8.63 5.10 -9.96
C ARG A 259 7.40 5.86 -10.45
N ILE A 260 6.70 6.48 -9.50
CA ILE A 260 5.58 7.39 -9.74
C ILE A 260 5.91 8.68 -8.98
N ASP A 261 6.89 9.40 -9.48
CA ASP A 261 7.54 10.53 -8.80
C ASP A 261 7.70 11.78 -9.70
N GLY A 262 7.15 11.73 -10.92
CA GLY A 262 7.27 12.83 -11.88
C GLY A 262 8.71 13.16 -12.27
N GLY A 263 9.63 12.20 -12.12
CA GLY A 263 11.05 12.37 -12.41
C GLY A 263 11.87 12.97 -11.26
N GLU A 264 11.33 13.04 -10.04
CA GLU A 264 12.01 13.57 -8.85
C GLU A 264 13.38 12.92 -8.58
N GLU A 265 13.50 11.61 -8.83
CA GLU A 265 14.75 10.88 -8.61
C GLU A 265 15.74 10.94 -9.79
N LEU A 266 15.43 11.65 -10.85
CA LEU A 266 16.33 11.80 -12.02
C LEU A 266 17.19 13.06 -11.93
N SER A 267 16.92 13.92 -10.96
CA SER A 267 17.56 15.25 -10.82
C SER A 267 18.43 15.36 -9.57
#